data_9cc4fdbd0e40d860b19c105650d3d444
#
_entry.id   9cc4fdbd0e40d860b19c105650d3d444
#
_cell.length_a   1.000
_cell.length_b   1.000
_cell.length_c   1.000
_cell.angle_alpha   90.00
_cell.angle_beta   90.00
_cell.angle_gamma   90.00
#
_symmetry.space_group_name_H-M   'P 1'
#
loop_
_entity.id
_entity.type
_entity.pdbx_description
1 polymer ?
#
loop_
_entity_poly.entity_id
_entity_poly.type
_entity_poly.pdbx_seq_one_letter_code
_entity_poly.pdbx_strand_id
1 'polypeptide(L)'
;MNADFYDAIIIGFGKAGKTLAVALANAGQRVAMVERSSKMYGGTCINIACIPTKALVSAAAHNESFDQAMTHKEAVVSLLHDRNYHMLADNPHVTVIDGEGSFVDSHTVSVRAGDERLLINAPRIFINTGAEPIIPPITGIEDSQHVYTSTELLDHTHQPQRLAVIGGGYVGLEFASTYAKLGSKVTVFQRSDALFTDEDPQVAAAATQALIDQGIQIVLNANITHIEDTDSGVLVNGDEFDAVLLATGRRPVTEGLNLEAAGVELTERGAIAVNDLLQTSVPHIWALGDVNGGPQFTYASLDDYRIVKSQLLGDGSYTRAQRKPMAYSVFMQTPLARIGMNEAEARDTGQPVAVKELPASAVPRLHVDGNTTGLLRAIVNPDTKEILGATLLCEGAPEVINLIKTAMDAGLPYTTLRDQVFTHPSVSEALNDLFNM
;
A
#
# COMPACT_ATOMS: atom_id res chain seq x y z
N MET A 1 -24.76 4.77 32.19
CA MET A 1 -23.79 5.84 31.85
C MET A 1 -24.40 6.60 30.69
N ASN A 2 -24.43 7.94 30.74
CA ASN A 2 -24.83 8.73 29.58
C ASN A 2 -23.72 8.66 28.55
N ALA A 3 -24.04 8.46 27.28
CA ALA A 3 -23.07 8.48 26.20
C ALA A 3 -22.73 9.95 25.84
N ASP A 4 -21.45 10.22 25.58
CA ASP A 4 -21.03 11.51 25.02
C ASP A 4 -21.47 11.60 23.56
N PHE A 5 -22.01 12.76 23.16
CA PHE A 5 -22.57 12.94 21.83
C PHE A 5 -21.57 13.70 20.92
N TYR A 6 -21.40 13.18 19.69
CA TYR A 6 -20.62 13.78 18.61
C TYR A 6 -21.47 13.87 17.33
N ASP A 7 -21.05 14.70 16.37
CA ASP A 7 -21.67 14.76 15.04
C ASP A 7 -21.16 13.63 14.13
N ALA A 8 -19.96 13.12 14.44
CA ALA A 8 -19.34 12.02 13.74
C ALA A 8 -18.39 11.23 14.67
N ILE A 9 -18.36 9.90 14.51
CA ILE A 9 -17.37 9.00 15.11
C ILE A 9 -16.55 8.40 13.97
N ILE A 10 -15.24 8.38 14.12
CA ILE A 10 -14.30 7.72 13.19
C ILE A 10 -13.52 6.68 13.98
N ILE A 11 -13.57 5.41 13.55
CA ILE A 11 -12.86 4.31 14.18
C ILE A 11 -11.64 3.97 13.32
N GLY A 12 -10.44 4.25 13.81
CA GLY A 12 -9.16 4.07 13.15
C GLY A 12 -8.58 5.37 12.58
N PHE A 13 -7.33 5.68 12.95
CA PHE A 13 -6.60 6.89 12.58
C PHE A 13 -5.94 6.80 11.19
N GLY A 14 -6.49 6.00 10.28
CA GLY A 14 -5.99 5.80 8.93
C GLY A 14 -6.08 7.04 8.04
N LYS A 15 -5.56 6.94 6.80
CA LYS A 15 -5.47 8.08 5.87
C LYS A 15 -6.82 8.73 5.55
N ALA A 16 -7.86 7.94 5.27
CA ALA A 16 -9.19 8.47 4.99
C ALA A 16 -9.80 9.10 6.25
N GLY A 17 -9.78 8.36 7.37
CA GLY A 17 -10.40 8.76 8.62
C GLY A 17 -9.87 10.09 9.14
N LYS A 18 -8.55 10.21 9.29
CA LYS A 18 -7.93 11.47 9.77
C LYS A 18 -8.20 12.66 8.85
N THR A 19 -8.19 12.43 7.52
CA THR A 19 -8.44 13.50 6.55
C THR A 19 -9.91 13.93 6.59
N LEU A 20 -10.82 12.98 6.77
CA LEU A 20 -12.24 13.23 6.96
C LEU A 20 -12.51 13.97 8.28
N ALA A 21 -11.86 13.57 9.39
CA ALA A 21 -11.99 14.23 10.68
C ALA A 21 -11.67 15.73 10.58
N VAL A 22 -10.55 16.08 9.92
CA VAL A 22 -10.18 17.50 9.68
C VAL A 22 -11.24 18.21 8.85
N ALA A 23 -11.76 17.59 7.80
CA ALA A 23 -12.74 18.22 6.92
C ALA A 23 -14.07 18.48 7.64
N LEU A 24 -14.56 17.52 8.44
CA LEU A 24 -15.78 17.67 9.24
C LEU A 24 -15.59 18.71 10.36
N ALA A 25 -14.46 18.67 11.05
CA ALA A 25 -14.13 19.65 12.10
C ALA A 25 -14.06 21.08 11.56
N ASN A 26 -13.46 21.28 10.38
CA ASN A 26 -13.40 22.58 9.71
C ASN A 26 -14.79 23.05 9.22
N ALA A 27 -15.75 22.14 9.08
CA ALA A 27 -17.16 22.46 8.85
C ALA A 27 -17.96 22.69 10.16
N GLY A 28 -17.26 22.80 11.30
CA GLY A 28 -17.86 23.09 12.62
C GLY A 28 -18.46 21.88 13.34
N GLN A 29 -18.20 20.65 12.86
CA GLN A 29 -18.74 19.43 13.46
C GLN A 29 -17.84 18.91 14.57
N ARG A 30 -18.43 18.38 15.64
CA ARG A 30 -17.72 17.68 16.72
C ARG A 30 -17.43 16.25 16.31
N VAL A 31 -16.15 15.90 16.24
CA VAL A 31 -15.69 14.59 15.76
C VAL A 31 -14.96 13.84 16.89
N ALA A 32 -15.35 12.58 17.12
CA ALA A 32 -14.56 11.63 17.90
C ALA A 32 -13.69 10.82 16.95
N MET A 33 -12.37 10.84 17.19
CA MET A 33 -11.40 9.97 16.52
C MET A 33 -10.94 8.90 17.50
N VAL A 34 -11.34 7.64 17.26
CA VAL A 34 -11.02 6.50 18.11
C VAL A 34 -9.83 5.76 17.51
N GLU A 35 -8.75 5.56 18.28
CA GLU A 35 -7.59 4.76 17.86
C GLU A 35 -7.18 3.80 18.98
N ARG A 36 -7.03 2.50 18.62
CA ARG A 36 -6.69 1.45 19.60
C ARG A 36 -5.29 1.55 20.18
N SER A 37 -4.38 2.23 19.50
CA SER A 37 -2.97 2.32 19.88
C SER A 37 -2.39 3.69 19.58
N SER A 38 -1.90 4.39 20.59
CA SER A 38 -1.21 5.67 20.42
C SER A 38 0.01 5.58 19.49
N LYS A 39 0.60 4.38 19.29
CA LYS A 39 1.67 4.16 18.33
C LYS A 39 1.20 4.23 16.87
N MET A 40 -0.11 4.25 16.62
CA MET A 40 -0.70 4.19 15.28
C MET A 40 -1.32 5.50 14.80
N TYR A 41 -1.05 6.63 15.46
CA TYR A 41 -1.50 7.93 14.97
C TYR A 41 -0.95 8.22 13.57
N GLY A 42 -1.85 8.48 12.62
CA GLY A 42 -1.51 8.58 11.21
C GLY A 42 -1.78 7.31 10.40
N GLY A 43 -2.04 6.17 11.06
CA GLY A 43 -2.40 4.89 10.49
C GLY A 43 -1.20 4.08 9.97
N THR A 44 -1.51 2.95 9.34
CA THR A 44 -0.56 1.95 8.83
C THR A 44 0.54 2.55 7.95
N CYS A 45 0.18 3.44 7.02
CA CYS A 45 1.14 4.03 6.07
C CYS A 45 2.28 4.79 6.76
N ILE A 46 1.97 5.57 7.81
CA ILE A 46 2.96 6.39 8.52
C ILE A 46 3.85 5.52 9.40
N ASN A 47 3.26 4.57 10.12
CA ASN A 47 3.92 3.92 11.25
C ASN A 47 4.55 2.58 10.90
N ILE A 48 3.91 1.76 10.05
CA ILE A 48 4.30 0.35 9.86
C ILE A 48 4.27 -0.15 8.40
N ALA A 49 4.18 0.75 7.40
CA ALA A 49 4.18 0.32 5.99
C ALA A 49 4.92 1.31 5.08
N CYS A 50 4.20 2.17 4.32
CA CYS A 50 4.77 2.95 3.22
C CYS A 50 5.96 3.81 3.64
N ILE A 51 5.81 4.59 4.71
CA ILE A 51 6.84 5.56 5.12
C ILE A 51 8.08 4.86 5.67
N PRO A 52 7.99 3.96 6.69
CA PRO A 52 9.18 3.29 7.20
C PRO A 52 9.89 2.45 6.12
N THR A 53 9.16 1.73 5.26
CA THR A 53 9.79 0.95 4.18
C THR A 53 10.50 1.84 3.17
N LYS A 54 9.89 2.98 2.75
CA LYS A 54 10.52 3.88 1.76
C LYS A 54 11.67 4.69 2.38
N ALA A 55 11.66 4.95 3.68
CA ALA A 55 12.84 5.47 4.37
C ALA A 55 14.02 4.50 4.29
N LEU A 56 13.77 3.19 4.52
CA LEU A 56 14.80 2.15 4.36
C LEU A 56 15.26 1.99 2.90
N VAL A 57 14.33 2.01 1.93
CA VAL A 57 14.65 1.99 0.49
C VAL A 57 15.57 3.15 0.12
N SER A 58 15.23 4.38 0.58
CA SER A 58 16.03 5.58 0.33
C SER A 58 17.41 5.48 0.95
N ALA A 59 17.51 5.07 2.21
CA ALA A 59 18.78 4.89 2.90
C ALA A 59 19.67 3.84 2.21
N ALA A 60 19.10 2.71 1.81
CA ALA A 60 19.79 1.66 1.06
C ALA A 60 20.30 2.18 -0.30
N ALA A 61 19.51 2.99 -1.01
CA ALA A 61 19.93 3.60 -2.27
C ALA A 61 21.12 4.56 -2.09
N HIS A 62 21.22 5.22 -0.94
CA HIS A 62 22.35 6.08 -0.57
C HIS A 62 23.54 5.32 0.05
N ASN A 63 23.51 3.98 0.07
CA ASN A 63 24.53 3.11 0.65
C ASN A 63 24.78 3.38 2.16
N GLU A 64 23.76 3.77 2.89
CA GLU A 64 23.82 3.87 4.34
C GLU A 64 23.94 2.46 4.97
N SER A 65 24.60 2.37 6.13
CA SER A 65 24.60 1.12 6.90
C SER A 65 23.21 0.82 7.44
N PHE A 66 22.95 -0.44 7.83
CA PHE A 66 21.68 -0.83 8.43
C PHE A 66 21.30 0.06 9.63
N ASP A 67 22.24 0.33 10.54
CA ASP A 67 22.00 1.16 11.73
C ASP A 67 21.65 2.62 11.35
N GLN A 68 22.32 3.17 10.34
CA GLN A 68 21.99 4.50 9.81
C GLN A 68 20.61 4.51 9.17
N ALA A 69 20.29 3.50 8.38
CA ALA A 69 18.98 3.36 7.74
C ALA A 69 17.85 3.24 8.78
N MET A 70 18.06 2.47 9.85
CA MET A 70 17.10 2.36 10.95
C MET A 70 16.94 3.69 11.70
N THR A 71 18.03 4.40 11.97
CA THR A 71 17.99 5.74 12.60
C THR A 71 17.24 6.73 11.72
N HIS A 72 17.49 6.74 10.41
CA HIS A 72 16.78 7.56 9.44
C HIS A 72 15.27 7.25 9.43
N LYS A 73 14.92 5.96 9.35
CA LYS A 73 13.52 5.49 9.41
C LYS A 73 12.83 6.00 10.66
N GLU A 74 13.43 5.82 11.85
CA GLU A 74 12.84 6.27 13.12
C GLU A 74 12.60 7.78 13.16
N ALA A 75 13.57 8.57 12.70
CA ALA A 75 13.44 10.02 12.66
C ALA A 75 12.27 10.48 11.76
N VAL A 76 12.13 9.86 10.58
CA VAL A 76 11.05 10.18 9.63
C VAL A 76 9.69 9.75 10.19
N VAL A 77 9.60 8.53 10.74
CA VAL A 77 8.35 7.99 11.30
C VAL A 77 7.90 8.83 12.50
N SER A 78 8.78 9.10 13.46
CA SER A 78 8.46 9.92 14.65
C SER A 78 7.96 11.31 14.26
N LEU A 79 8.66 12.00 13.36
CA LEU A 79 8.25 13.32 12.87
C LEU A 79 6.84 13.32 12.25
N LEU A 80 6.55 12.33 11.41
CA LEU A 80 5.26 12.25 10.73
C LEU A 80 4.15 11.76 11.65
N HIS A 81 4.45 10.84 12.57
CA HIS A 81 3.54 10.41 13.62
C HIS A 81 3.06 11.61 14.45
N ASP A 82 3.98 12.39 15.02
CA ASP A 82 3.67 13.55 15.84
C ASP A 82 2.87 14.60 15.08
N ARG A 83 3.25 14.89 13.84
CA ARG A 83 2.49 15.82 12.99
C ARG A 83 1.05 15.34 12.73
N ASN A 84 0.84 14.02 12.56
CA ASN A 84 -0.50 13.47 12.35
C ASN A 84 -1.33 13.52 13.62
N TYR A 85 -0.74 13.27 14.79
CA TYR A 85 -1.41 13.43 16.08
C TYR A 85 -1.87 14.88 16.29
N HIS A 86 -0.95 15.84 16.23
CA HIS A 86 -1.24 17.24 16.44
C HIS A 86 -2.19 17.86 15.42
N MET A 87 -2.22 17.35 14.19
CA MET A 87 -3.20 17.76 13.18
C MET A 87 -4.65 17.58 13.66
N LEU A 88 -4.90 16.57 14.50
CA LEU A 88 -6.23 16.30 15.07
C LEU A 88 -6.35 16.78 16.51
N ALA A 89 -5.38 16.47 17.36
CA ALA A 89 -5.43 16.78 18.79
C ALA A 89 -5.47 18.31 19.10
N ASP A 90 -4.86 19.12 18.23
CA ASP A 90 -4.87 20.58 18.38
C ASP A 90 -6.14 21.22 17.78
N ASN A 91 -7.01 20.46 17.13
CA ASN A 91 -8.26 20.99 16.58
C ASN A 91 -9.36 20.96 17.64
N PRO A 92 -9.94 22.13 18.00
CA PRO A 92 -10.94 22.22 19.07
C PRO A 92 -12.25 21.47 18.83
N HIS A 93 -12.50 21.05 17.59
CA HIS A 93 -13.66 20.24 17.20
C HIS A 93 -13.38 18.74 17.13
N VAL A 94 -12.14 18.30 17.39
CA VAL A 94 -11.78 16.87 17.37
C VAL A 94 -11.39 16.42 18.77
N THR A 95 -11.95 15.30 19.19
CA THR A 95 -11.53 14.58 20.39
C THR A 95 -10.85 13.29 19.95
N VAL A 96 -9.54 13.16 20.19
CA VAL A 96 -8.81 11.90 20.02
C VAL A 96 -9.05 11.05 21.26
N ILE A 97 -9.52 9.83 21.07
CA ILE A 97 -9.85 8.88 22.16
C ILE A 97 -9.04 7.62 21.95
N ASP A 98 -8.13 7.32 22.86
CA ASP A 98 -7.36 6.08 22.86
C ASP A 98 -8.21 4.94 23.40
N GLY A 99 -8.29 3.86 22.64
CA GLY A 99 -9.00 2.66 23.02
C GLY A 99 -9.60 1.88 21.85
N GLU A 100 -10.02 0.67 22.14
CA GLU A 100 -10.69 -0.21 21.17
C GLU A 100 -12.17 0.16 21.02
N GLY A 101 -12.54 0.61 19.82
CA GLY A 101 -13.91 0.92 19.46
C GLY A 101 -14.68 -0.32 19.03
N SER A 102 -15.88 -0.54 19.61
CA SER A 102 -16.80 -1.60 19.20
C SER A 102 -18.24 -1.11 19.21
N PHE A 103 -19.06 -1.57 18.27
CA PHE A 103 -20.47 -1.18 18.20
C PHE A 103 -21.28 -1.77 19.37
N VAL A 104 -22.12 -0.95 19.95
CA VAL A 104 -23.19 -1.36 20.89
C VAL A 104 -24.52 -1.47 20.14
N ASP A 105 -24.75 -0.53 19.23
CA ASP A 105 -25.83 -0.48 18.26
C ASP A 105 -25.39 0.37 17.06
N SER A 106 -26.27 0.66 16.11
CA SER A 106 -25.91 1.38 14.86
C SER A 106 -25.48 2.85 15.07
N HIS A 107 -25.68 3.42 16.25
CA HIS A 107 -25.34 4.81 16.56
C HIS A 107 -24.37 4.94 17.75
N THR A 108 -24.20 3.87 18.53
CA THR A 108 -23.43 3.88 19.77
C THR A 108 -22.18 3.01 19.65
N VAL A 109 -21.02 3.61 19.95
CA VAL A 109 -19.74 2.94 20.03
C VAL A 109 -19.27 2.93 21.48
N SER A 110 -18.84 1.76 21.93
CA SER A 110 -18.09 1.58 23.18
C SER A 110 -16.61 1.67 22.88
N VAL A 111 -15.91 2.56 23.57
CA VAL A 111 -14.44 2.64 23.53
C VAL A 111 -13.89 2.08 24.82
N ARG A 112 -13.02 1.07 24.72
CA ARG A 112 -12.37 0.41 25.85
C ARG A 112 -10.90 0.77 25.92
N ALA A 113 -10.46 1.37 27.03
CA ALA A 113 -9.09 1.71 27.36
C ALA A 113 -8.69 1.01 28.68
N GLY A 114 -8.06 -0.15 28.61
CA GLY A 114 -7.83 -1.01 29.76
C GLY A 114 -9.15 -1.43 30.43
N ASP A 115 -9.31 -1.08 31.71
CA ASP A 115 -10.55 -1.36 32.49
C ASP A 115 -11.63 -0.28 32.32
N GLU A 116 -11.29 0.85 31.72
CA GLU A 116 -12.25 1.94 31.48
C GLU A 116 -13.07 1.70 30.23
N ARG A 117 -14.34 2.08 30.30
CA ARG A 117 -15.27 2.00 29.18
C ARG A 117 -16.01 3.31 29.02
N LEU A 118 -15.86 3.94 27.86
CA LEU A 118 -16.56 5.13 27.44
C LEU A 118 -17.63 4.74 26.41
N LEU A 119 -18.85 5.30 26.54
CA LEU A 119 -19.87 5.21 25.49
C LEU A 119 -19.92 6.54 24.73
N ILE A 120 -19.86 6.49 23.42
CA ILE A 120 -20.00 7.64 22.54
C ILE A 120 -21.09 7.37 21.50
N ASN A 121 -21.81 8.41 21.11
CA ASN A 121 -22.95 8.30 20.19
C ASN A 121 -22.82 9.37 19.07
N ALA A 122 -23.18 8.98 17.84
CA ALA A 122 -23.23 9.91 16.72
C ALA A 122 -24.23 9.48 15.64
N PRO A 123 -24.80 10.45 14.88
CA PRO A 123 -25.64 10.15 13.72
C PRO A 123 -24.86 9.61 12.51
N ARG A 124 -23.51 9.69 12.51
CA ARG A 124 -22.66 9.20 11.43
C ARG A 124 -21.43 8.52 12.00
N ILE A 125 -21.11 7.32 11.48
CA ILE A 125 -19.95 6.55 11.92
C ILE A 125 -19.14 6.12 10.70
N PHE A 126 -17.80 6.24 10.79
CA PHE A 126 -16.86 5.92 9.74
C PHE A 126 -15.84 4.89 10.25
N ILE A 127 -15.75 3.75 9.56
CA ILE A 127 -14.83 2.67 9.91
C ILE A 127 -13.62 2.77 8.99
N ASN A 128 -12.43 2.97 9.57
CA ASN A 128 -11.16 3.09 8.85
C ASN A 128 -10.06 2.28 9.55
N THR A 129 -10.39 1.09 10.02
CA THR A 129 -9.52 0.20 10.80
C THR A 129 -8.43 -0.48 9.96
N GLY A 130 -8.51 -0.38 8.63
CA GLY A 130 -7.47 -0.82 7.72
C GLY A 130 -7.36 -2.34 7.56
N ALA A 131 -6.14 -2.83 7.37
CA ALA A 131 -5.82 -4.24 7.21
C ALA A 131 -4.58 -4.62 8.03
N GLU A 132 -4.44 -5.90 8.34
CA GLU A 132 -3.32 -6.50 9.07
C GLU A 132 -2.67 -7.64 8.28
N PRO A 133 -1.40 -8.03 8.56
CA PRO A 133 -0.76 -9.18 7.92
C PRO A 133 -1.54 -10.48 8.16
N ILE A 134 -1.54 -11.35 7.16
CA ILE A 134 -2.04 -12.72 7.29
C ILE A 134 -0.92 -13.60 7.84
N ILE A 135 -1.19 -14.31 8.93
CA ILE A 135 -0.32 -15.37 9.42
C ILE A 135 -0.79 -16.67 8.74
N PRO A 136 0.04 -17.29 7.90
CA PRO A 136 -0.33 -18.53 7.22
C PRO A 136 -0.31 -19.71 8.20
N PRO A 137 -1.10 -20.78 7.95
CA PRO A 137 -1.13 -21.95 8.82
C PRO A 137 0.10 -22.85 8.57
N ILE A 138 1.28 -22.36 8.85
CA ILE A 138 2.55 -23.11 8.77
C ILE A 138 2.93 -23.51 10.19
N THR A 139 3.16 -24.80 10.40
CA THR A 139 3.54 -25.32 11.72
C THR A 139 4.86 -24.70 12.20
N GLY A 140 4.90 -24.28 13.45
CA GLY A 140 6.09 -23.69 14.09
C GLY A 140 6.14 -22.15 14.03
N ILE A 141 5.27 -21.47 13.28
CA ILE A 141 5.26 -19.99 13.23
C ILE A 141 4.94 -19.37 14.59
N GLU A 142 3.90 -19.87 15.28
CA GLU A 142 3.38 -19.23 16.49
C GLU A 142 4.39 -19.26 17.66
N ASP A 143 5.25 -20.27 17.69
CA ASP A 143 6.24 -20.47 18.77
C ASP A 143 7.62 -19.90 18.41
N SER A 144 7.84 -19.49 17.15
CA SER A 144 9.15 -19.04 16.68
C SER A 144 9.50 -17.63 17.16
N GLN A 145 10.76 -17.47 17.58
CA GLN A 145 11.35 -16.18 17.94
C GLN A 145 12.03 -15.47 16.74
N HIS A 146 12.05 -16.13 15.59
CA HIS A 146 12.74 -15.69 14.37
C HIS A 146 11.79 -15.36 13.21
N VAL A 147 10.48 -15.50 13.43
CA VAL A 147 9.46 -15.21 12.40
C VAL A 147 8.79 -13.87 12.69
N TYR A 148 8.75 -13.03 11.69
CA TYR A 148 8.29 -11.64 11.78
C TYR A 148 7.27 -11.33 10.69
N THR A 149 6.26 -10.56 11.03
CA THR A 149 5.47 -9.82 10.06
C THR A 149 6.26 -8.62 9.54
N SER A 150 5.75 -7.93 8.50
CA SER A 150 6.37 -6.70 8.01
C SER A 150 6.46 -5.61 9.08
N THR A 151 5.53 -5.57 10.03
CA THR A 151 5.53 -4.62 11.14
C THR A 151 6.68 -4.91 12.11
N GLU A 152 6.81 -6.15 12.53
CA GLU A 152 7.82 -6.57 13.51
C GLU A 152 9.23 -6.50 12.94
N LEU A 153 9.42 -6.85 11.65
CA LEU A 153 10.72 -6.75 11.01
C LEU A 153 11.20 -5.28 10.86
N LEU A 154 10.28 -4.33 10.73
CA LEU A 154 10.61 -2.88 10.73
C LEU A 154 11.11 -2.38 12.09
N ASP A 155 10.74 -3.05 13.18
CA ASP A 155 11.19 -2.72 14.55
C ASP A 155 12.43 -3.53 14.96
N HIS A 156 12.92 -4.44 14.11
CA HIS A 156 14.06 -5.30 14.40
C HIS A 156 15.35 -4.49 14.42
N THR A 157 16.09 -4.54 15.53
CA THR A 157 17.26 -3.69 15.78
C THR A 157 18.57 -4.24 15.20
N HIS A 158 18.58 -5.50 14.79
CA HIS A 158 19.77 -6.16 14.25
C HIS A 158 19.53 -6.62 12.82
N GLN A 159 20.49 -6.37 11.94
CA GLN A 159 20.39 -6.81 10.55
C GLN A 159 20.49 -8.34 10.48
N PRO A 160 19.46 -9.05 9.98
CA PRO A 160 19.61 -10.47 9.69
C PRO A 160 20.60 -10.65 8.55
N GLN A 161 21.63 -11.49 8.75
CA GLN A 161 22.60 -11.77 7.69
C GLN A 161 21.99 -12.69 6.61
N ARG A 162 21.06 -13.58 7.02
CA ARG A 162 20.32 -14.50 6.17
C ARG A 162 18.83 -14.27 6.42
N LEU A 163 18.14 -13.73 5.43
CA LEU A 163 16.70 -13.43 5.52
C LEU A 163 15.91 -14.32 4.56
N ALA A 164 14.97 -15.10 5.11
CA ALA A 164 13.94 -15.74 4.31
C ALA A 164 12.71 -14.83 4.16
N VAL A 165 12.16 -14.71 2.97
CA VAL A 165 10.90 -13.98 2.70
C VAL A 165 9.88 -14.99 2.18
N ILE A 166 8.83 -15.22 2.94
CA ILE A 166 7.71 -16.09 2.53
C ILE A 166 6.62 -15.24 1.89
N GLY A 167 6.51 -15.32 0.55
CA GLY A 167 5.60 -14.54 -0.27
C GLY A 167 6.31 -13.55 -1.19
N GLY A 168 6.22 -13.80 -2.50
CA GLY A 168 6.77 -12.97 -3.58
C GLY A 168 5.81 -11.90 -4.09
N GLY A 169 4.93 -11.39 -3.23
CA GLY A 169 4.12 -10.21 -3.51
C GLY A 169 4.92 -8.91 -3.35
N TYR A 170 4.34 -7.77 -3.70
CA TYR A 170 5.03 -6.47 -3.75
C TYR A 170 5.71 -6.10 -2.42
N VAL A 171 5.06 -6.34 -1.27
CA VAL A 171 5.65 -6.08 0.05
C VAL A 171 6.90 -6.96 0.26
N GLY A 172 6.79 -8.27 0.00
CA GLY A 172 7.91 -9.20 0.14
C GLY A 172 9.10 -8.82 -0.75
N LEU A 173 8.84 -8.42 -1.99
CA LEU A 173 9.89 -8.05 -2.95
C LEU A 173 10.55 -6.70 -2.62
N GLU A 174 9.80 -5.73 -2.08
CA GLU A 174 10.38 -4.48 -1.56
C GLU A 174 11.34 -4.74 -0.39
N PHE A 175 10.93 -5.55 0.58
CA PHE A 175 11.79 -5.94 1.69
C PHE A 175 13.00 -6.74 1.20
N ALA A 176 12.80 -7.72 0.32
CA ALA A 176 13.88 -8.53 -0.23
C ALA A 176 14.94 -7.66 -0.91
N SER A 177 14.52 -6.74 -1.80
CA SER A 177 15.42 -5.84 -2.50
C SER A 177 16.13 -4.88 -1.54
N THR A 178 15.44 -4.35 -0.55
CA THR A 178 16.00 -3.41 0.43
C THR A 178 17.03 -4.08 1.32
N TYR A 179 16.70 -5.24 1.91
CA TYR A 179 17.63 -5.97 2.79
C TYR A 179 18.83 -6.54 2.03
N ALA A 180 18.65 -7.00 0.79
CA ALA A 180 19.77 -7.40 -0.07
C ALA A 180 20.72 -6.22 -0.34
N LYS A 181 20.18 -5.02 -0.63
CA LYS A 181 20.98 -3.80 -0.83
C LYS A 181 21.69 -3.35 0.44
N LEU A 182 21.10 -3.58 1.62
CA LEU A 182 21.74 -3.34 2.93
C LEU A 182 22.77 -4.42 3.30
N GLY A 183 22.90 -5.52 2.53
CA GLY A 183 23.95 -6.52 2.69
C GLY A 183 23.51 -7.87 3.24
N SER A 184 22.21 -8.10 3.45
CA SER A 184 21.67 -9.41 3.82
C SER A 184 21.68 -10.37 2.64
N LYS A 185 21.91 -11.66 2.88
CA LYS A 185 21.63 -12.73 1.92
C LYS A 185 20.14 -13.06 1.99
N VAL A 186 19.42 -12.83 0.90
CA VAL A 186 17.95 -12.96 0.89
C VAL A 186 17.52 -14.10 0.00
N THR A 187 16.59 -14.93 0.51
CA THR A 187 15.88 -15.96 -0.25
C THR A 187 14.38 -15.67 -0.21
N VAL A 188 13.76 -15.55 -1.37
CA VAL A 188 12.31 -15.37 -1.52
C VAL A 188 11.68 -16.72 -1.88
N PHE A 189 10.74 -17.16 -1.06
CA PHE A 189 9.94 -18.36 -1.28
C PHE A 189 8.56 -17.95 -1.82
N GLN A 190 8.26 -18.35 -3.05
CA GLN A 190 7.01 -18.06 -3.72
C GLN A 190 6.25 -19.35 -4.05
N ARG A 191 4.95 -19.39 -3.68
CA ARG A 191 4.11 -20.58 -3.90
C ARG A 191 3.79 -20.82 -5.37
N SER A 192 3.60 -19.74 -6.17
CA SER A 192 3.36 -19.87 -7.61
C SER A 192 4.66 -20.17 -8.39
N ASP A 193 4.49 -20.48 -9.65
CA ASP A 193 5.57 -20.76 -10.60
C ASP A 193 6.25 -19.50 -11.16
N ALA A 194 5.77 -18.31 -10.80
CA ALA A 194 6.33 -17.04 -11.23
C ALA A 194 6.15 -15.94 -10.17
N LEU A 195 6.98 -14.88 -10.26
CA LEU A 195 6.77 -13.57 -9.64
C LEU A 195 6.03 -12.64 -10.61
N PHE A 196 5.45 -11.56 -10.10
CA PHE A 196 4.80 -10.50 -10.89
C PHE A 196 3.73 -11.04 -11.87
N THR A 197 2.91 -11.99 -11.42
CA THR A 197 1.91 -12.68 -12.25
C THR A 197 0.85 -11.77 -12.88
N ASP A 198 0.68 -10.56 -12.34
CA ASP A 198 -0.26 -9.54 -12.85
C ASP A 198 0.37 -8.68 -13.96
N GLU A 199 1.68 -8.78 -14.20
CA GLU A 199 2.41 -8.01 -15.20
C GLU A 199 2.48 -8.76 -16.55
N ASP A 200 2.81 -8.00 -17.62
CA ASP A 200 3.18 -8.61 -18.88
C ASP A 200 4.38 -9.55 -18.70
N PRO A 201 4.42 -10.72 -19.40
CA PRO A 201 5.48 -11.71 -19.20
C PRO A 201 6.90 -11.17 -19.37
N GLN A 202 7.11 -10.20 -20.28
CA GLN A 202 8.41 -9.57 -20.52
C GLN A 202 8.83 -8.69 -19.32
N VAL A 203 7.87 -7.98 -18.73
CA VAL A 203 8.09 -7.16 -17.53
C VAL A 203 8.37 -8.05 -16.33
N ALA A 204 7.56 -9.11 -16.13
CA ALA A 204 7.75 -10.08 -15.05
C ALA A 204 9.12 -10.75 -15.11
N ALA A 205 9.55 -11.17 -16.32
CA ALA A 205 10.87 -11.76 -16.52
C ALA A 205 12.00 -10.76 -16.22
N ALA A 206 11.90 -9.52 -16.72
CA ALA A 206 12.91 -8.49 -16.50
C ALA A 206 13.00 -8.07 -15.01
N ALA A 207 11.86 -7.93 -14.34
CA ALA A 207 11.83 -7.60 -12.91
C ALA A 207 12.38 -8.73 -12.04
N THR A 208 12.07 -10.00 -12.38
CA THR A 208 12.64 -11.17 -11.71
C THR A 208 14.16 -11.24 -11.91
N GLN A 209 14.64 -11.01 -13.13
CA GLN A 209 16.07 -10.99 -13.42
C GLN A 209 16.79 -9.88 -12.65
N ALA A 210 16.19 -8.69 -12.55
CA ALA A 210 16.76 -7.58 -11.77
C ALA A 210 16.94 -7.93 -10.29
N LEU A 211 16.03 -8.73 -9.69
CA LEU A 211 16.18 -9.24 -8.32
C LEU A 211 17.28 -10.29 -8.22
N ILE A 212 17.41 -11.20 -9.19
CA ILE A 212 18.47 -12.21 -9.24
C ILE A 212 19.83 -11.53 -9.37
N ASP A 213 19.96 -10.50 -10.21
CA ASP A 213 21.20 -9.73 -10.42
C ASP A 213 21.63 -8.97 -9.15
N GLN A 214 20.68 -8.69 -8.23
CA GLN A 214 20.97 -8.17 -6.88
C GLN A 214 21.47 -9.25 -5.92
N GLY A 215 21.55 -10.52 -6.34
CA GLY A 215 21.96 -11.65 -5.52
C GLY A 215 20.84 -12.26 -4.69
N ILE A 216 19.57 -11.92 -4.96
CA ILE A 216 18.42 -12.51 -4.28
C ILE A 216 18.15 -13.89 -4.88
N GLN A 217 18.10 -14.91 -4.00
CA GLN A 217 17.68 -16.24 -4.40
C GLN A 217 16.15 -16.31 -4.47
N ILE A 218 15.61 -16.87 -5.55
CA ILE A 218 14.17 -17.03 -5.76
C ILE A 218 13.85 -18.51 -5.86
N VAL A 219 12.98 -18.99 -4.97
CA VAL A 219 12.49 -20.37 -4.93
C VAL A 219 11.01 -20.35 -5.29
N LEU A 220 10.70 -20.73 -6.52
CA LEU A 220 9.32 -20.83 -7.03
C LEU A 220 8.72 -22.20 -6.68
N ASN A 221 7.38 -22.32 -6.75
CA ASN A 221 6.64 -23.51 -6.35
C ASN A 221 6.97 -23.97 -4.91
N ALA A 222 7.34 -23.03 -4.05
CA ALA A 222 7.70 -23.30 -2.67
C ALA A 222 6.45 -23.65 -1.85
N ASN A 223 6.40 -24.87 -1.34
CA ASN A 223 5.38 -25.31 -0.39
C ASN A 223 5.98 -25.43 1.00
N ILE A 224 5.88 -24.35 1.78
CA ILE A 224 6.38 -24.31 3.15
C ILE A 224 5.24 -24.70 4.08
N THR A 225 5.39 -25.83 4.77
CA THR A 225 4.39 -26.36 5.71
C THR A 225 4.87 -26.39 7.16
N HIS A 226 6.18 -26.25 7.36
CA HIS A 226 6.81 -26.31 8.67
C HIS A 226 8.05 -25.43 8.71
N ILE A 227 8.28 -24.78 9.83
CA ILE A 227 9.51 -24.07 10.22
C ILE A 227 9.88 -24.53 11.63
N GLU A 228 11.17 -24.49 11.96
CA GLU A 228 11.69 -24.94 13.25
C GLU A 228 12.83 -24.04 13.71
N ASP A 229 12.71 -23.52 14.92
CA ASP A 229 13.80 -22.74 15.52
C ASP A 229 14.98 -23.65 15.87
N THR A 230 16.20 -23.12 15.69
CA THR A 230 17.46 -23.73 16.09
C THR A 230 18.16 -22.85 17.14
N ASP A 231 19.30 -23.31 17.66
CA ASP A 231 20.10 -22.50 18.58
C ASP A 231 20.63 -21.19 17.96
N SER A 232 20.66 -21.09 16.63
CA SER A 232 21.28 -19.98 15.87
C SER A 232 20.36 -19.29 14.87
N GLY A 233 19.09 -19.71 14.77
CA GLY A 233 18.15 -19.15 13.79
C GLY A 233 16.92 -20.02 13.61
N VAL A 234 16.45 -20.13 12.37
CA VAL A 234 15.24 -20.86 12.00
C VAL A 234 15.43 -21.62 10.69
N LEU A 235 14.98 -22.87 10.63
CA LEU A 235 14.98 -23.70 9.43
C LEU A 235 13.72 -23.46 8.60
N VAL A 236 13.92 -23.22 7.30
CA VAL A 236 12.86 -23.15 6.29
C VAL A 236 13.25 -24.04 5.12
N ASN A 237 12.48 -25.07 4.83
CA ASN A 237 12.78 -26.07 3.80
C ASN A 237 14.18 -26.70 3.91
N GLY A 238 14.75 -26.79 5.13
CA GLY A 238 16.07 -27.36 5.40
C GLY A 238 17.24 -26.39 5.33
N ASP A 239 17.02 -25.16 4.88
CA ASP A 239 18.01 -24.09 4.93
C ASP A 239 17.83 -23.24 6.19
N GLU A 240 18.94 -22.79 6.80
CA GLU A 240 18.93 -22.01 8.03
C GLU A 240 19.00 -20.50 7.74
N PHE A 241 18.12 -19.75 8.41
CA PHE A 241 18.02 -18.28 8.32
C PHE A 241 18.09 -17.64 9.71
N ASP A 242 18.48 -16.36 9.77
CA ASP A 242 18.49 -15.60 11.01
C ASP A 242 17.12 -15.00 11.30
N ALA A 243 16.34 -14.74 10.25
CA ALA A 243 14.98 -14.21 10.32
C ALA A 243 14.12 -14.69 9.14
N VAL A 244 12.81 -14.78 9.36
CA VAL A 244 11.79 -15.06 8.35
C VAL A 244 10.81 -13.90 8.32
N LEU A 245 10.61 -13.30 7.14
CA LEU A 245 9.53 -12.34 6.89
C LEU A 245 8.31 -13.05 6.32
N LEU A 246 7.17 -12.91 6.99
CA LEU A 246 5.88 -13.29 6.44
C LEU A 246 5.29 -12.16 5.59
N ALA A 247 5.27 -12.34 4.28
CA ALA A 247 4.69 -11.41 3.29
C ALA A 247 3.57 -12.06 2.47
N THR A 248 2.72 -12.86 3.14
CA THR A 248 1.71 -13.75 2.55
C THR A 248 0.36 -13.08 2.28
N GLY A 249 0.30 -11.75 2.40
CA GLY A 249 -0.89 -10.93 2.17
C GLY A 249 -1.41 -10.25 3.42
N ARG A 250 -2.54 -9.55 3.27
CA ARG A 250 -3.18 -8.78 4.34
C ARG A 250 -4.68 -9.04 4.33
N ARG A 251 -5.31 -9.02 5.50
CA ARG A 251 -6.77 -9.14 5.68
C ARG A 251 -7.36 -7.89 6.31
N PRO A 252 -8.63 -7.53 6.01
CA PRO A 252 -9.33 -6.43 6.65
C PRO A 252 -9.43 -6.61 8.18
N VAL A 253 -9.28 -5.52 8.94
CA VAL A 253 -9.44 -5.54 10.41
C VAL A 253 -10.91 -5.26 10.74
N THR A 254 -11.70 -6.32 10.86
CA THR A 254 -13.13 -6.30 11.22
C THR A 254 -13.40 -6.96 12.57
N GLU A 255 -12.46 -7.75 13.07
CA GLU A 255 -12.54 -8.44 14.34
C GLU A 255 -12.55 -7.43 15.51
N GLY A 256 -13.35 -7.72 16.55
CA GLY A 256 -13.50 -6.85 17.72
C GLY A 256 -14.45 -5.66 17.54
N LEU A 257 -14.86 -5.32 16.32
CA LEU A 257 -15.76 -4.20 16.04
C LEU A 257 -17.23 -4.46 16.43
N ASN A 258 -17.63 -5.72 16.63
CA ASN A 258 -19.02 -6.12 16.91
C ASN A 258 -20.02 -5.59 15.85
N LEU A 259 -19.68 -5.80 14.57
CA LEU A 259 -20.43 -5.26 13.42
C LEU A 259 -21.88 -5.73 13.36
N GLU A 260 -22.18 -6.94 13.87
CA GLU A 260 -23.53 -7.50 13.93
C GLU A 260 -24.47 -6.62 14.78
N ALA A 261 -23.98 -6.05 15.89
CA ALA A 261 -24.77 -5.17 16.74
C ALA A 261 -25.21 -3.88 16.03
N ALA A 262 -24.46 -3.46 15.01
CA ALA A 262 -24.80 -2.32 14.17
C ALA A 262 -25.58 -2.72 12.90
N GLY A 263 -25.68 -4.00 12.57
CA GLY A 263 -26.29 -4.50 11.34
C GLY A 263 -25.40 -4.32 10.09
N VAL A 264 -24.08 -4.21 10.28
CA VAL A 264 -23.10 -4.06 9.19
C VAL A 264 -22.71 -5.42 8.64
N GLU A 265 -22.85 -5.59 7.32
CA GLU A 265 -22.59 -6.83 6.61
C GLU A 265 -21.14 -6.91 6.12
N LEU A 266 -20.60 -8.14 6.08
CA LEU A 266 -19.30 -8.47 5.52
C LEU A 266 -19.44 -9.15 4.16
N THR A 267 -18.41 -8.99 3.33
CA THR A 267 -18.22 -9.79 2.12
C THR A 267 -17.75 -11.20 2.46
N GLU A 268 -17.81 -12.14 1.51
CA GLU A 268 -17.26 -13.51 1.67
C GLU A 268 -15.78 -13.54 2.07
N ARG A 269 -15.03 -12.48 1.74
CA ARG A 269 -13.60 -12.32 2.08
C ARG A 269 -13.35 -11.61 3.41
N GLY A 270 -14.40 -11.36 4.22
CA GLY A 270 -14.32 -10.73 5.54
C GLY A 270 -14.12 -9.22 5.52
N ALA A 271 -14.22 -8.54 4.38
CA ALA A 271 -14.20 -7.09 4.29
C ALA A 271 -15.61 -6.52 4.55
N ILE A 272 -15.71 -5.28 4.99
CA ILE A 272 -17.00 -4.60 5.13
C ILE A 272 -17.59 -4.34 3.74
N ALA A 273 -18.82 -4.84 3.50
CA ALA A 273 -19.52 -4.63 2.24
C ALA A 273 -19.93 -3.16 2.11
N VAL A 274 -19.64 -2.53 0.97
CA VAL A 274 -19.98 -1.13 0.70
C VAL A 274 -20.51 -0.94 -0.72
N ASN A 275 -21.38 0.06 -0.88
CA ASN A 275 -21.86 0.53 -2.18
C ASN A 275 -20.86 1.53 -2.83
N ASP A 276 -21.24 2.14 -3.96
CA ASP A 276 -20.41 3.13 -4.66
C ASP A 276 -20.23 4.46 -3.91
N LEU A 277 -21.01 4.70 -2.88
CA LEU A 277 -20.89 5.83 -1.96
C LEU A 277 -20.07 5.48 -0.71
N LEU A 278 -19.51 4.27 -0.65
CA LEU A 278 -18.80 3.70 0.50
C LEU A 278 -19.66 3.53 1.77
N GLN A 279 -20.99 3.59 1.61
CA GLN A 279 -21.94 3.26 2.67
C GLN A 279 -22.01 1.74 2.84
N THR A 280 -22.09 1.29 4.08
CA THR A 280 -22.33 -0.11 4.43
C THR A 280 -23.80 -0.50 4.19
N SER A 281 -24.22 -1.69 4.60
CA SER A 281 -25.64 -2.08 4.69
C SER A 281 -26.49 -1.14 5.56
N VAL A 282 -25.83 -0.33 6.41
CA VAL A 282 -26.44 0.69 7.27
C VAL A 282 -26.12 2.08 6.72
N PRO A 283 -27.12 2.86 6.23
CA PRO A 283 -26.86 4.07 5.41
C PRO A 283 -26.07 5.20 6.08
N HIS A 284 -26.01 5.23 7.43
CA HIS A 284 -25.27 6.23 8.21
C HIS A 284 -23.92 5.71 8.73
N ILE A 285 -23.49 4.52 8.25
CA ILE A 285 -22.18 3.93 8.54
C ILE A 285 -21.43 3.74 7.23
N TRP A 286 -20.20 4.25 7.15
CA TRP A 286 -19.30 4.12 6.01
C TRP A 286 -18.06 3.31 6.38
N ALA A 287 -17.47 2.62 5.39
CA ALA A 287 -16.17 1.96 5.54
C ALA A 287 -15.19 2.43 4.47
N LEU A 288 -14.04 2.96 4.91
CA LEU A 288 -13.04 3.63 4.07
C LEU A 288 -11.68 2.94 4.17
N GLY A 289 -10.97 2.87 3.04
CA GLY A 289 -9.65 2.24 2.96
C GLY A 289 -9.71 0.72 3.02
N ASP A 290 -8.62 0.08 3.42
CA ASP A 290 -8.40 -1.36 3.26
C ASP A 290 -9.49 -2.24 3.90
N VAL A 291 -10.20 -1.74 4.91
CA VAL A 291 -11.26 -2.47 5.61
C VAL A 291 -12.46 -2.80 4.71
N ASN A 292 -12.66 -2.05 3.62
CA ASN A 292 -13.75 -2.29 2.65
C ASN A 292 -13.38 -3.28 1.52
N GLY A 293 -12.16 -3.86 1.57
CA GLY A 293 -11.69 -4.85 0.58
C GLY A 293 -11.30 -4.29 -0.78
N GLY A 294 -11.25 -2.97 -0.94
CA GLY A 294 -10.72 -2.29 -2.13
C GLY A 294 -9.18 -2.34 -2.22
N PRO A 295 -8.58 -1.66 -3.21
CA PRO A 295 -7.13 -1.62 -3.37
C PRO A 295 -6.44 -1.10 -2.11
N GLN A 296 -5.48 -1.87 -1.58
CA GLN A 296 -4.78 -1.57 -0.32
C GLN A 296 -3.68 -0.53 -0.52
N PHE A 297 -4.06 0.67 -0.95
CA PHE A 297 -3.17 1.80 -1.17
C PHE A 297 -3.59 3.03 -0.39
N THR A 298 -2.63 3.76 0.15
CA THR A 298 -2.89 5.00 0.89
C THR A 298 -3.66 6.04 0.06
N TYR A 299 -3.39 6.13 -1.22
CA TYR A 299 -4.09 7.04 -2.13
C TYR A 299 -5.51 6.53 -2.49
N ALA A 300 -5.77 5.21 -2.47
CA ALA A 300 -7.11 4.68 -2.57
C ALA A 300 -7.94 5.07 -1.34
N SER A 301 -7.36 4.93 -0.15
CA SER A 301 -7.98 5.39 1.09
C SER A 301 -8.22 6.91 1.08
N LEU A 302 -7.28 7.71 0.54
CA LEU A 302 -7.49 9.16 0.37
C LEU A 302 -8.62 9.47 -0.61
N ASP A 303 -8.76 8.68 -1.65
CA ASP A 303 -9.83 8.85 -2.62
C ASP A 303 -11.20 8.45 -2.05
N ASP A 304 -11.25 7.42 -1.20
CA ASP A 304 -12.44 7.08 -0.41
C ASP A 304 -12.92 8.28 0.42
N TYR A 305 -11.98 8.99 1.07
CA TYR A 305 -12.29 10.26 1.74
C TYR A 305 -12.92 11.28 0.78
N ARG A 306 -12.42 11.42 -0.46
CA ARG A 306 -12.97 12.37 -1.43
C ARG A 306 -14.40 12.03 -1.82
N ILE A 307 -14.72 10.74 -1.97
CA ILE A 307 -16.06 10.24 -2.25
C ILE A 307 -17.01 10.63 -1.10
N VAL A 308 -16.63 10.31 0.13
CA VAL A 308 -17.45 10.62 1.31
C VAL A 308 -17.57 12.14 1.52
N LYS A 309 -16.48 12.90 1.33
CA LYS A 309 -16.51 14.36 1.41
C LYS A 309 -17.46 14.97 0.40
N SER A 310 -17.48 14.47 -0.84
CA SER A 310 -18.41 14.94 -1.89
C SER A 310 -19.85 14.84 -1.43
N GLN A 311 -20.22 13.72 -0.77
CA GLN A 311 -21.58 13.50 -0.27
C GLN A 311 -21.94 14.38 0.93
N LEU A 312 -21.01 14.56 1.87
CA LEU A 312 -21.31 15.22 3.14
C LEU A 312 -21.12 16.75 3.11
N LEU A 313 -20.18 17.23 2.31
CA LEU A 313 -19.74 18.62 2.27
C LEU A 313 -19.69 19.21 0.85
N GLY A 314 -20.05 18.44 -0.16
CA GLY A 314 -20.04 18.82 -1.56
C GLY A 314 -21.41 18.63 -2.23
N ASP A 315 -21.38 18.38 -3.54
CA ASP A 315 -22.57 18.19 -4.39
C ASP A 315 -23.03 16.72 -4.49
N GLY A 316 -22.29 15.79 -3.91
CA GLY A 316 -22.57 14.35 -3.94
C GLY A 316 -22.29 13.67 -5.28
N SER A 317 -21.66 14.37 -6.23
CA SER A 317 -21.49 13.87 -7.61
C SER A 317 -20.40 12.82 -7.74
N TYR A 318 -19.39 12.77 -6.85
CA TYR A 318 -18.26 11.86 -6.96
C TYR A 318 -18.51 10.53 -6.25
N THR A 319 -18.36 9.42 -6.98
CA THR A 319 -18.61 8.06 -6.52
C THR A 319 -17.45 7.13 -6.87
N ARG A 320 -17.44 5.92 -6.30
CA ARG A 320 -16.42 4.91 -6.60
C ARG A 320 -16.41 4.49 -8.07
N ALA A 321 -17.58 4.45 -8.73
CA ALA A 321 -17.68 4.14 -10.15
C ALA A 321 -17.01 5.18 -11.05
N GLN A 322 -16.83 6.42 -10.57
CA GLN A 322 -16.15 7.50 -11.33
C GLN A 322 -14.64 7.56 -11.05
N ARG A 323 -14.13 6.70 -10.15
CA ARG A 323 -12.72 6.63 -9.83
C ARG A 323 -11.89 6.31 -11.07
N LYS A 324 -10.90 7.14 -11.34
CA LYS A 324 -9.97 6.92 -12.44
C LYS A 324 -9.01 5.77 -12.12
N PRO A 325 -8.43 5.10 -13.14
CA PRO A 325 -7.42 4.06 -12.94
C PRO A 325 -6.31 4.52 -12.02
N MET A 326 -5.90 3.66 -11.09
CA MET A 326 -4.83 3.96 -10.14
C MET A 326 -3.51 3.42 -10.66
N ALA A 327 -2.48 4.27 -10.66
CA ALA A 327 -1.12 3.81 -10.84
C ALA A 327 -0.62 3.18 -9.53
N TYR A 328 0.30 2.22 -9.63
CA TYR A 328 1.03 1.70 -8.47
C TYR A 328 2.51 1.57 -8.75
N SER A 329 3.30 1.47 -7.69
CA SER A 329 4.74 1.28 -7.77
C SER A 329 5.20 0.25 -6.76
N VAL A 330 6.21 -0.53 -7.13
CA VAL A 330 6.95 -1.46 -6.29
C VAL A 330 8.37 -0.93 -6.16
N PHE A 331 8.75 -0.59 -4.94
CA PHE A 331 10.00 0.14 -4.66
C PHE A 331 11.16 -0.82 -4.40
N MET A 332 11.59 -1.50 -5.44
CA MET A 332 12.83 -2.27 -5.50
C MET A 332 14.02 -1.36 -5.87
N GLN A 333 15.23 -1.89 -5.91
CA GLN A 333 16.40 -1.15 -6.38
C GLN A 333 16.24 -0.67 -7.84
N THR A 334 15.62 -1.50 -8.70
CA THR A 334 15.05 -1.07 -9.98
C THR A 334 13.54 -1.02 -9.80
N PRO A 335 12.94 0.15 -9.56
CA PRO A 335 11.54 0.25 -9.24
C PRO A 335 10.66 -0.06 -10.45
N LEU A 336 9.53 -0.73 -10.18
CA LEU A 336 8.47 -0.99 -11.15
C LEU A 336 7.30 -0.05 -10.87
N ALA A 337 6.72 0.54 -11.92
CA ALA A 337 5.48 1.30 -11.83
C ALA A 337 4.55 0.97 -13.00
N ARG A 338 3.25 0.85 -12.72
CA ARG A 338 2.23 0.54 -13.74
C ARG A 338 1.00 1.40 -13.59
N ILE A 339 0.36 1.69 -14.73
CA ILE A 339 -0.96 2.29 -14.84
C ILE A 339 -1.76 1.61 -15.96
N GLY A 340 -3.07 1.42 -15.77
CA GLY A 340 -3.98 0.87 -16.76
C GLY A 340 -3.79 -0.63 -17.01
N MET A 341 -4.12 -1.07 -18.22
CA MET A 341 -4.17 -2.48 -18.64
C MET A 341 -2.79 -3.02 -19.03
N ASN A 342 -2.54 -4.31 -18.78
CA ASN A 342 -1.49 -5.05 -19.46
C ASN A 342 -1.94 -5.43 -20.89
N GLU A 343 -1.05 -6.00 -21.68
CA GLU A 343 -1.36 -6.35 -23.09
C GLU A 343 -2.51 -7.35 -23.21
N ALA A 344 -2.55 -8.37 -22.35
CA ALA A 344 -3.60 -9.38 -22.36
C ALA A 344 -4.95 -8.75 -22.03
N GLU A 345 -5.04 -7.97 -20.96
CA GLU A 345 -6.24 -7.23 -20.58
C GLU A 345 -6.73 -6.30 -21.69
N ALA A 346 -5.80 -5.57 -22.34
CA ALA A 346 -6.14 -4.67 -23.44
C ALA A 346 -6.67 -5.43 -24.66
N ARG A 347 -6.08 -6.56 -25.04
CA ARG A 347 -6.54 -7.39 -26.15
C ARG A 347 -7.89 -8.04 -25.88
N ASP A 348 -8.16 -8.43 -24.64
CA ASP A 348 -9.44 -9.03 -24.22
C ASP A 348 -10.62 -8.06 -24.36
N THR A 349 -10.38 -6.74 -24.42
CA THR A 349 -11.43 -5.74 -24.72
C THR A 349 -11.93 -5.80 -26.16
N GLY A 350 -11.22 -6.50 -27.06
CA GLY A 350 -11.54 -6.59 -28.49
C GLY A 350 -11.23 -5.33 -29.33
N GLN A 351 -10.66 -4.30 -28.71
CA GLN A 351 -10.24 -3.08 -29.42
C GLN A 351 -8.87 -3.24 -30.11
N PRO A 352 -8.53 -2.39 -31.10
CA PRO A 352 -7.20 -2.36 -31.67
C PRO A 352 -6.14 -2.02 -30.61
N VAL A 353 -5.05 -2.81 -30.57
CA VAL A 353 -3.98 -2.66 -29.59
C VAL A 353 -2.63 -2.61 -30.31
N ALA A 354 -1.88 -1.56 -30.07
CA ALA A 354 -0.45 -1.47 -30.39
C ALA A 354 0.37 -1.41 -29.09
N VAL A 355 1.52 -2.08 -29.12
CA VAL A 355 2.42 -2.19 -27.98
C VAL A 355 3.82 -1.75 -28.42
N LYS A 356 4.47 -0.96 -27.60
CA LYS A 356 5.90 -0.64 -27.76
C LYS A 356 6.65 -0.90 -26.48
N GLU A 357 7.86 -1.42 -26.65
CA GLU A 357 8.82 -1.65 -25.61
C GLU A 357 10.09 -0.88 -25.91
N LEU A 358 10.65 -0.25 -24.89
CA LEU A 358 11.90 0.47 -24.92
C LEU A 358 12.79 -0.09 -23.81
N PRO A 359 13.99 -0.63 -24.10
CA PRO A 359 14.89 -1.05 -23.04
C PRO A 359 15.39 0.17 -22.25
N ALA A 360 15.52 0.04 -20.93
CA ALA A 360 16.01 1.12 -20.07
C ALA A 360 17.38 1.63 -20.51
N SER A 361 18.22 0.76 -21.10
CA SER A 361 19.52 1.12 -21.69
C SER A 361 19.45 2.06 -22.90
N ALA A 362 18.25 2.29 -23.46
CA ALA A 362 18.07 3.30 -24.50
C ALA A 362 17.86 4.72 -23.94
N VAL A 363 17.72 4.88 -22.62
CA VAL A 363 17.43 6.15 -21.97
C VAL A 363 18.71 6.82 -21.49
N PRO A 364 19.13 7.98 -22.05
CA PRO A 364 20.41 8.62 -21.72
C PRO A 364 20.57 8.94 -20.23
N ARG A 365 19.52 9.37 -19.56
CA ARG A 365 19.52 9.69 -18.14
C ARG A 365 19.91 8.49 -17.28
N LEU A 366 19.44 7.28 -17.60
CA LEU A 366 19.75 6.07 -16.84
C LEU A 366 21.23 5.67 -16.93
N HIS A 367 21.94 6.05 -18.02
CA HIS A 367 23.39 5.92 -18.08
C HIS A 367 24.10 6.90 -17.13
N VAL A 368 23.59 8.14 -17.01
CA VAL A 368 24.12 9.13 -16.06
C VAL A 368 23.96 8.66 -14.62
N ASP A 369 22.80 8.07 -14.31
CA ASP A 369 22.48 7.56 -12.97
C ASP A 369 23.16 6.21 -12.66
N GLY A 370 23.75 5.55 -13.68
CA GLY A 370 24.50 4.29 -13.54
C GLY A 370 23.62 3.04 -13.37
N ASN A 371 22.32 3.14 -13.65
CA ASN A 371 21.39 2.01 -13.61
C ASN A 371 20.54 1.94 -14.89
N THR A 372 20.96 1.09 -15.83
CA THR A 372 20.29 0.87 -17.13
C THR A 372 19.42 -0.41 -17.13
N THR A 373 19.18 -0.99 -15.96
CA THR A 373 18.40 -2.22 -15.80
C THR A 373 16.92 -1.96 -16.04
N GLY A 374 16.28 -2.86 -16.80
CA GLY A 374 14.82 -2.88 -16.98
C GLY A 374 14.36 -2.43 -18.36
N LEU A 375 13.09 -2.07 -18.43
CA LEU A 375 12.40 -1.70 -19.67
C LEU A 375 11.21 -0.78 -19.39
N LEU A 376 10.78 -0.06 -20.43
CA LEU A 376 9.56 0.74 -20.44
C LEU A 376 8.62 0.13 -21.49
N ARG A 377 7.34 0.00 -21.16
CA ARG A 377 6.34 -0.59 -22.05
C ARG A 377 5.09 0.29 -22.09
N ALA A 378 4.54 0.55 -23.29
CA ALA A 378 3.31 1.28 -23.49
C ALA A 378 2.34 0.48 -24.35
N ILE A 379 1.06 0.60 -24.03
CA ILE A 379 -0.04 -0.08 -24.67
C ILE A 379 -1.07 0.99 -25.06
N VAL A 380 -1.40 1.08 -26.35
CA VAL A 380 -2.28 2.13 -26.88
C VAL A 380 -3.30 1.54 -27.83
N ASN A 381 -4.40 2.28 -28.02
CA ASN A 381 -5.28 2.08 -29.16
C ASN A 381 -4.77 2.98 -30.31
N PRO A 382 -4.29 2.41 -31.43
CA PRO A 382 -3.71 3.18 -32.53
C PRO A 382 -4.74 4.04 -33.27
N ASP A 383 -6.01 3.64 -33.27
CA ASP A 383 -7.09 4.32 -34.01
C ASP A 383 -7.62 5.53 -33.22
N THR A 384 -7.95 5.33 -31.94
CA THR A 384 -8.45 6.41 -31.06
C THR A 384 -7.33 7.25 -30.47
N LYS A 385 -6.08 6.75 -30.51
CA LYS A 385 -4.88 7.32 -29.88
C LYS A 385 -4.92 7.33 -28.34
N GLU A 386 -5.81 6.54 -27.74
CA GLU A 386 -5.94 6.41 -26.29
C GLU A 386 -4.75 5.62 -25.71
N ILE A 387 -4.28 6.04 -24.53
CA ILE A 387 -3.32 5.27 -23.73
C ILE A 387 -4.13 4.25 -22.92
N LEU A 388 -3.93 2.96 -23.18
CA LEU A 388 -4.61 1.87 -22.49
C LEU A 388 -3.88 1.45 -21.24
N GLY A 389 -2.55 1.50 -21.26
CA GLY A 389 -1.71 1.17 -20.14
C GLY A 389 -0.23 1.45 -20.38
N ALA A 390 0.53 1.46 -19.31
CA ALA A 390 1.99 1.54 -19.37
C ALA A 390 2.61 0.91 -18.13
N THR A 391 3.77 0.26 -18.31
CA THR A 391 4.61 -0.26 -17.24
C THR A 391 6.04 0.24 -17.43
N LEU A 392 6.62 0.75 -16.37
CA LEU A 392 7.98 1.26 -16.32
C LEU A 392 8.76 0.46 -15.27
N LEU A 393 9.81 -0.22 -15.69
CA LEU A 393 10.78 -0.89 -14.81
C LEU A 393 12.11 -0.18 -14.99
N CYS A 394 12.35 0.87 -14.23
CA CYS A 394 13.60 1.67 -14.31
C CYS A 394 13.68 2.66 -13.14
N GLU A 395 14.85 3.24 -12.94
CA GLU A 395 15.01 4.38 -12.02
C GLU A 395 14.06 5.51 -12.40
N GLY A 396 13.45 6.17 -11.40
CA GLY A 396 12.46 7.24 -11.62
C GLY A 396 11.07 6.80 -12.05
N ALA A 397 10.81 5.50 -12.27
CA ALA A 397 9.50 4.98 -12.68
C ALA A 397 8.35 5.47 -11.79
N PRO A 398 8.46 5.52 -10.42
CA PRO A 398 7.39 5.99 -9.54
C PRO A 398 6.95 7.44 -9.78
N GLU A 399 7.85 8.28 -10.29
CA GLU A 399 7.53 9.68 -10.62
C GLU A 399 7.01 9.80 -12.06
N VAL A 400 7.67 9.15 -13.02
CA VAL A 400 7.33 9.24 -14.45
C VAL A 400 5.94 8.65 -14.75
N ILE A 401 5.53 7.59 -14.06
CA ILE A 401 4.21 6.97 -14.24
C ILE A 401 3.06 7.97 -13.99
N ASN A 402 3.27 8.98 -13.12
CA ASN A 402 2.27 9.99 -12.84
C ASN A 402 2.05 10.96 -14.01
N LEU A 403 3.02 11.14 -14.89
CA LEU A 403 2.83 11.91 -16.13
C LEU A 403 1.90 11.16 -17.08
N ILE A 404 2.11 9.86 -17.24
CA ILE A 404 1.24 8.99 -18.05
C ILE A 404 -0.17 8.98 -17.46
N LYS A 405 -0.27 8.79 -16.12
CA LYS A 405 -1.55 8.84 -15.42
C LYS A 405 -2.28 10.16 -15.66
N THR A 406 -1.58 11.28 -15.58
CA THR A 406 -2.18 12.61 -15.82
C THR A 406 -2.71 12.73 -17.24
N ALA A 407 -1.98 12.22 -18.24
CA ALA A 407 -2.44 12.20 -19.63
C ALA A 407 -3.69 11.33 -19.79
N MET A 408 -3.71 10.11 -19.19
CA MET A 408 -4.87 9.22 -19.20
C MET A 408 -6.08 9.83 -18.51
N ASP A 409 -5.92 10.42 -17.32
CA ASP A 409 -7.01 11.02 -16.56
C ASP A 409 -7.65 12.21 -17.30
N ALA A 410 -6.84 12.96 -18.05
CA ALA A 410 -7.26 14.08 -18.86
C ALA A 410 -7.79 13.67 -20.27
N GLY A 411 -7.75 12.37 -20.61
CA GLY A 411 -8.14 11.88 -21.92
C GLY A 411 -7.25 12.38 -23.06
N LEU A 412 -5.97 12.68 -22.78
CA LEU A 412 -5.02 13.13 -23.80
C LEU A 412 -4.59 11.94 -24.67
N PRO A 413 -4.44 12.14 -26.01
CA PRO A 413 -3.92 11.11 -26.89
C PRO A 413 -2.44 10.85 -26.58
N TYR A 414 -1.97 9.59 -26.79
CA TYR A 414 -0.57 9.24 -26.56
C TYR A 414 0.41 10.11 -27.35
N THR A 415 -0.02 10.66 -28.48
CA THR A 415 0.76 11.57 -29.28
C THR A 415 1.14 12.86 -28.53
N THR A 416 0.38 13.25 -27.50
CA THR A 416 0.75 14.36 -26.63
C THR A 416 2.07 14.07 -25.89
N LEU A 417 2.25 12.87 -25.36
CA LEU A 417 3.50 12.48 -24.70
C LEU A 417 4.63 12.24 -25.72
N ARG A 418 4.28 11.72 -26.92
CA ARG A 418 5.24 11.57 -28.00
C ARG A 418 5.85 12.89 -28.45
N ASP A 419 5.05 13.91 -28.57
CA ASP A 419 5.43 15.22 -29.17
C ASP A 419 5.79 16.27 -28.11
N GLN A 420 5.69 15.92 -26.80
CA GLN A 420 6.01 16.82 -25.69
C GLN A 420 7.49 17.19 -25.68
N VAL A 421 7.80 18.45 -25.38
CA VAL A 421 9.18 18.90 -25.15
C VAL A 421 9.52 18.71 -23.69
N PHE A 422 10.27 17.65 -23.37
CA PHE A 422 10.75 17.36 -22.02
C PHE A 422 12.11 18.03 -21.76
N THR A 423 12.43 18.23 -20.47
CA THR A 423 13.77 18.66 -20.08
C THR A 423 14.79 17.55 -20.32
N HIS A 424 16.03 17.92 -20.73
CA HIS A 424 17.13 16.98 -20.99
C HIS A 424 18.29 17.22 -20.00
N PRO A 425 18.97 16.15 -19.46
CA PRO A 425 18.58 14.75 -19.53
C PRO A 425 17.59 14.39 -18.40
N SER A 426 16.51 13.70 -18.74
CA SER A 426 15.52 13.22 -17.78
C SER A 426 15.02 11.83 -18.19
N VAL A 427 14.45 11.06 -17.23
CA VAL A 427 13.79 9.80 -17.58
C VAL A 427 12.47 10.07 -18.30
N SER A 428 11.82 11.20 -18.02
CA SER A 428 10.55 11.59 -18.66
C SER A 428 10.67 11.76 -20.17
N GLU A 429 11.82 12.19 -20.71
CA GLU A 429 12.00 12.36 -22.17
C GLU A 429 11.90 11.02 -22.93
N ALA A 430 12.14 9.88 -22.25
CA ALA A 430 11.95 8.57 -22.84
C ALA A 430 10.51 8.30 -23.30
N LEU A 431 9.53 9.08 -22.80
CA LEU A 431 8.14 8.98 -23.24
C LEU A 431 7.98 9.40 -24.73
N ASN A 432 8.84 10.28 -25.25
CA ASN A 432 8.84 10.60 -26.69
C ASN A 432 9.10 9.35 -27.53
N ASP A 433 10.12 8.59 -27.17
CA ASP A 433 10.48 7.36 -27.89
C ASP A 433 9.49 6.22 -27.59
N LEU A 434 9.06 6.09 -26.33
CA LEU A 434 8.11 5.04 -25.91
C LEU A 434 6.78 5.16 -26.65
N PHE A 435 6.26 6.38 -26.84
CA PHE A 435 4.99 6.64 -27.54
C PHE A 435 5.15 6.93 -29.03
N ASN A 436 6.36 6.80 -29.61
CA ASN A 436 6.58 6.89 -31.05
C ASN A 436 6.25 5.54 -31.71
N MET A 437 4.96 5.27 -31.86
CA MET A 437 4.37 4.05 -32.42
C MET A 437 3.91 4.29 -33.84
#